data_9b604b27f4ead00222cddca1327c4d1b
#
_entry.id   9b604b27f4ead00222cddca1327c4d1b
#
_cell.length_a   1.000
_cell.length_b   1.000
_cell.length_c   1.000
_cell.angle_alpha   90.00
_cell.angle_beta   90.00
_cell.angle_gamma   90.00
#
_symmetry.space_group_name_H-M   'P 1'
#
loop_
_entity.id
_entity.type
_entity.pdbx_description
1 polymer ?
#
loop_
_entity_poly.entity_id
_entity_poly.type
_entity_poly.pdbx_seq_one_letter_code
_entity_poly.pdbx_strand_id
1 'polypeptide(L)'
;MNQTTTANRSTYSDTELDRRRDFDRSRPLERDETDNLISSNKVDGTAVYATDGEKVGHVDHLMIGKRSGRVEYAVMSFGGFLGMGESYHPLPWDALDYDTDRGGYVVNIDKDRLKDAPSYARDKQPAYDRDYGQTVYSYYGFMY
;
A
#
# COMPACT_ATOMS: atom_id res chain seq x y z
N MET A 1 -21.67 9.30 23.26
CA MET A 1 -21.23 9.60 23.22
C MET A 1 -20.70 9.35 23.11
N ASN A 2 -20.45 9.01 22.85
CA ASN A 2 -19.90 9.09 22.57
C ASN A 2 -19.34 8.63 22.51
N GLN A 3 -19.27 7.78 22.17
CA GLN A 3 -18.87 7.52 21.94
C GLN A 3 -18.33 7.03 21.76
N THR A 4 -18.29 6.38 21.68
CA THR A 4 -17.84 6.15 21.51
C THR A 4 -17.09 5.84 21.43
N THR A 5 -16.87 5.28 21.45
CA THR A 5 -16.20 5.26 21.41
C THR A 5 -15.29 5.16 21.46
N THR A 6 -14.99 4.72 21.54
CA THR A 6 -14.23 4.86 21.68
C THR A 6 -13.34 5.01 21.71
N ALA A 7 -12.91 4.61 22.07
CA ALA A 7 -12.30 4.99 22.18
C ALA A 7 -11.60 5.37 21.98
N ASN A 8 -11.22 5.68 21.93
CA ASN A 8 -10.83 6.39 21.61
C ASN A 8 -11.01 6.90 20.87
N ARG A 9 -11.16 6.97 20.61
CA ARG A 9 -11.46 7.71 19.75
C ARG A 9 -11.16 8.99 19.76
N SER A 10 -10.92 9.47 19.88
CA SER A 10 -10.94 10.51 19.84
C SER A 10 -10.14 11.51 19.34
N THR A 11 -9.37 11.39 18.54
CA THR A 11 -8.57 12.39 17.91
C THR A 11 -9.19 12.95 16.65
N TYR A 12 -10.29 12.40 16.24
CA TYR A 12 -10.97 12.82 15.01
C TYR A 12 -12.20 13.63 15.34
N SER A 13 -12.49 14.61 14.50
CA SER A 13 -13.75 15.30 14.61
C SER A 13 -14.87 14.38 14.12
N ASP A 14 -16.04 14.54 14.69
CA ASP A 14 -17.20 13.76 14.27
C ASP A 14 -17.52 14.01 12.80
N THR A 15 -17.38 15.25 12.36
CA THR A 15 -17.67 15.60 10.96
C THR A 15 -16.76 14.89 9.99
N GLU A 16 -15.49 14.79 10.34
CA GLU A 16 -14.54 14.13 9.45
C GLU A 16 -14.83 12.64 9.36
N LEU A 17 -15.14 12.01 10.48
CA LEU A 17 -15.48 10.59 10.48
C LEU A 17 -16.75 10.33 9.69
N ASP A 18 -17.74 11.19 9.84
CA ASP A 18 -18.98 11.03 9.10
C ASP A 18 -18.78 11.14 7.62
N ARG A 19 -17.97 12.12 7.22
CA ARG A 19 -17.72 12.32 5.79
C ARG A 19 -17.03 11.11 5.16
N ARG A 20 -16.12 10.50 5.88
CA ARG A 20 -15.41 9.35 5.35
C ARG A 20 -16.27 8.12 5.23
N ARG A 21 -17.33 8.06 6.01
CA ARG A 21 -18.20 6.90 6.02
C ARG A 21 -19.53 7.12 5.33
N ASP A 22 -19.66 8.24 4.62
CA ASP A 22 -20.92 8.55 3.96
C ASP A 22 -21.34 7.49 2.97
N PHE A 23 -20.40 6.88 2.29
CA PHE A 23 -20.72 5.86 1.31
C PHE A 23 -21.07 4.52 1.93
N ASP A 24 -20.77 4.32 3.22
CA ASP A 24 -21.07 3.04 3.86
C ASP A 24 -21.21 3.24 5.37
N ARG A 25 -22.27 3.93 5.74
CA ARG A 25 -22.51 4.22 7.16
C ARG A 25 -22.86 2.99 7.98
N SER A 26 -23.35 1.95 7.30
CA SER A 26 -23.80 0.76 8.01
C SER A 26 -22.65 -0.10 8.47
N ARG A 27 -21.45 0.10 7.94
CA ARG A 27 -20.30 -0.74 8.24
C ARG A 27 -19.39 -0.03 9.23
N PRO A 28 -19.22 -0.57 10.44
CA PRO A 28 -18.29 0.02 11.39
C PRO A 28 -16.84 -0.16 10.92
N LEU A 29 -15.98 0.72 11.39
CA LEU A 29 -14.55 0.56 11.17
C LEU A 29 -14.07 -0.65 11.96
N GLU A 30 -13.15 -1.38 11.38
CA GLU A 30 -12.55 -2.53 12.05
C GLU A 30 -11.59 -2.04 13.13
N ARG A 31 -11.31 -2.91 14.08
CA ARG A 31 -10.49 -2.53 15.24
C ARG A 31 -9.05 -2.21 14.87
N ASP A 32 -8.57 -2.81 13.79
CA ASP A 32 -7.20 -2.62 13.34
C ASP A 32 -7.05 -1.49 12.35
N GLU A 33 -8.07 -0.67 12.22
CA GLU A 33 -8.05 0.42 11.25
C GLU A 33 -8.88 1.61 11.77
N THR A 34 -8.41 2.81 11.45
CA THR A 34 -9.16 4.04 11.67
C THR A 34 -9.10 4.84 10.38
N ASP A 35 -9.50 6.12 10.43
CA ASP A 35 -9.39 6.99 9.26
C ASP A 35 -7.95 7.18 8.81
N ASN A 36 -7.02 7.19 9.76
CA ASN A 36 -5.63 7.49 9.46
C ASN A 36 -4.66 6.35 9.71
N LEU A 37 -5.07 5.36 10.48
CA LEU A 37 -4.19 4.28 10.89
C LEU A 37 -4.72 2.95 10.43
N ILE A 38 -3.81 2.08 10.05
CA ILE A 38 -4.16 0.72 9.63
C ILE A 38 -3.08 -0.23 10.17
N SER A 39 -3.51 -1.38 10.60
CA SER A 39 -2.58 -2.41 11.07
C SER A 39 -1.72 -2.91 9.92
N SER A 40 -0.42 -3.08 10.17
CA SER A 40 0.51 -3.54 9.12
C SER A 40 0.10 -4.90 8.54
N ASN A 41 -0.43 -5.78 9.38
CA ASN A 41 -0.85 -7.09 8.88
C ASN A 41 -2.12 -7.02 8.03
N LYS A 42 -2.84 -5.91 8.09
CA LYS A 42 -3.97 -5.70 7.21
C LYS A 42 -3.54 -5.10 5.87
N VAL A 43 -2.43 -4.38 5.86
CA VAL A 43 -1.86 -3.89 4.61
C VAL A 43 -1.40 -5.05 3.73
N ASP A 44 -0.82 -6.06 4.35
CA ASP A 44 -0.42 -7.27 3.62
C ASP A 44 -1.65 -7.90 2.98
N GLY A 45 -1.54 -8.25 1.72
CA GLY A 45 -2.64 -8.82 0.95
C GLY A 45 -3.56 -7.79 0.31
N THR A 46 -3.37 -6.50 0.60
CA THR A 46 -4.21 -5.45 0.02
C THR A 46 -3.94 -5.33 -1.47
N ALA A 47 -5.01 -5.16 -2.24
CA ALA A 47 -4.91 -5.06 -3.69
C ALA A 47 -4.18 -3.80 -4.12
N VAL A 48 -3.46 -3.91 -5.24
CA VAL A 48 -2.78 -2.78 -5.87
C VAL A 48 -3.33 -2.65 -7.29
N TYR A 49 -3.65 -1.41 -7.66
CA TYR A 49 -4.21 -1.07 -8.96
C TYR A 49 -3.25 -0.13 -9.69
N ALA A 50 -3.21 -0.26 -11.01
CA ALA A 50 -2.49 0.68 -11.85
C ALA A 50 -3.36 1.91 -12.13
N THR A 51 -2.77 2.92 -12.77
CA THR A 51 -3.50 4.17 -13.05
C THR A 51 -4.69 3.97 -13.98
N ASP A 52 -4.66 2.91 -14.80
CA ASP A 52 -5.79 2.60 -15.67
C ASP A 52 -6.93 1.88 -14.94
N GLY A 53 -6.80 1.67 -13.63
CA GLY A 53 -7.82 1.03 -12.83
C GLY A 53 -7.75 -0.48 -12.78
N GLU A 54 -6.80 -1.07 -13.47
CA GLU A 54 -6.67 -2.52 -13.52
C GLU A 54 -5.93 -3.01 -12.28
N LYS A 55 -6.45 -4.06 -11.65
CA LYS A 55 -5.76 -4.69 -10.53
C LYS A 55 -4.53 -5.41 -11.04
N VAL A 56 -3.36 -5.09 -10.49
CA VAL A 56 -2.11 -5.65 -10.97
C VAL A 56 -1.45 -6.60 -9.97
N GLY A 57 -1.84 -6.56 -8.72
CA GLY A 57 -1.26 -7.46 -7.74
C GLY A 57 -1.77 -7.14 -6.35
N HIS A 58 -0.98 -7.54 -5.38
CA HIS A 58 -1.30 -7.26 -3.98
C HIS A 58 -0.01 -7.02 -3.20
N VAL A 59 -0.14 -6.33 -2.08
CA VAL A 59 1.01 -6.08 -1.20
C VAL A 59 1.38 -7.39 -0.52
N ASP A 60 2.64 -7.81 -0.70
CA ASP A 60 3.15 -9.00 -0.04
C ASP A 60 3.66 -8.66 1.35
N HIS A 61 4.47 -7.61 1.45
CA HIS A 61 5.00 -7.15 2.73
C HIS A 61 5.55 -5.74 2.59
N LEU A 62 5.95 -5.16 3.71
CA LEU A 62 6.51 -3.81 3.76
C LEU A 62 7.97 -3.87 4.16
N MET A 63 8.75 -2.93 3.64
CA MET A 63 10.12 -2.69 4.10
C MET A 63 10.11 -1.41 4.91
N ILE A 64 10.48 -1.52 6.18
CA ILE A 64 10.32 -0.44 7.14
C ILE A 64 11.69 -0.03 7.65
N GLY A 65 11.95 1.28 7.71
CA GLY A 65 13.19 1.77 8.28
C GLY A 65 13.30 1.38 9.74
N LYS A 66 14.38 0.70 10.09
CA LYS A 66 14.55 0.18 11.46
C LYS A 66 14.52 1.30 12.50
N ARG A 67 15.07 2.45 12.17
CA ARG A 67 15.19 3.54 13.13
C ARG A 67 14.07 4.55 13.00
N SER A 68 13.69 4.86 11.76
CA SER A 68 12.65 5.86 11.52
C SER A 68 11.25 5.33 11.80
N GLY A 69 11.04 4.03 11.63
CA GLY A 69 9.70 3.45 11.70
C GLY A 69 8.87 3.72 10.47
N ARG A 70 9.45 4.35 9.45
CA ARG A 70 8.70 4.71 8.25
C ARG A 70 8.71 3.59 7.24
N VAL A 71 7.59 3.44 6.54
CA VAL A 71 7.50 2.51 5.42
C VAL A 71 8.28 3.12 4.25
N GLU A 72 9.26 2.38 3.76
CA GLU A 72 10.05 2.82 2.61
C GLU A 72 9.51 2.23 1.32
N TYR A 73 9.12 0.96 1.36
CA TYR A 73 8.57 0.27 0.20
C TYR A 73 7.39 -0.58 0.60
N ALA A 74 6.42 -0.69 -0.30
CA ALA A 74 5.51 -1.81 -0.29
C ALA A 74 5.97 -2.77 -1.37
N VAL A 75 6.24 -4.01 -0.99
CA VAL A 75 6.69 -5.01 -1.96
C VAL A 75 5.46 -5.72 -2.49
N MET A 76 5.22 -5.54 -3.78
CA MET A 76 4.03 -6.06 -4.43
C MET A 76 4.34 -7.36 -5.13
N SER A 77 3.45 -8.33 -4.97
CA SER A 77 3.45 -9.54 -5.79
C SER A 77 2.66 -9.25 -7.06
N PHE A 78 3.29 -9.44 -8.20
CA PHE A 78 2.74 -9.06 -9.51
C PHE A 78 2.75 -10.26 -10.44
N GLY A 79 1.64 -10.50 -11.12
CA GLY A 79 1.51 -11.66 -12.00
C GLY A 79 1.27 -12.92 -11.19
N GLY A 80 2.03 -13.96 -11.49
CA GLY A 80 1.95 -15.20 -10.73
C GLY A 80 0.74 -16.03 -11.04
N PHE A 81 0.25 -15.92 -12.25
CA PHE A 81 -0.89 -16.74 -12.66
C PHE A 81 -0.53 -18.21 -12.46
N LEU A 82 -1.37 -18.90 -11.69
CA LEU A 82 -1.13 -20.30 -11.31
C LEU A 82 0.18 -20.48 -10.56
N GLY A 83 0.65 -19.45 -9.88
CA GLY A 83 1.88 -19.54 -9.09
C GLY A 83 3.15 -19.57 -9.89
N MET A 84 3.08 -19.33 -11.19
CA MET A 84 4.23 -19.33 -12.07
C MET A 84 4.53 -17.92 -12.56
N GLY A 85 5.81 -17.58 -12.62
CA GLY A 85 6.22 -16.30 -13.14
C GLY A 85 5.90 -15.12 -12.24
N GLU A 86 5.60 -15.39 -10.98
CA GLU A 86 5.35 -14.31 -10.02
C GLU A 86 6.62 -13.52 -9.79
N SER A 87 6.50 -12.20 -9.83
CA SER A 87 7.61 -11.31 -9.55
C SER A 87 7.24 -10.36 -8.43
N TYR A 88 8.27 -9.86 -7.76
CA TYR A 88 8.12 -8.96 -6.65
C TYR A 88 8.63 -7.60 -7.05
N HIS A 89 7.78 -6.58 -6.90
CA HIS A 89 8.07 -5.22 -7.29
C HIS A 89 8.09 -4.35 -6.05
N PRO A 90 9.27 -3.86 -5.64
CA PRO A 90 9.29 -2.88 -4.56
C PRO A 90 8.74 -1.56 -5.09
N LEU A 91 7.71 -1.07 -4.44
CA LEU A 91 7.06 0.18 -4.79
C LEU A 91 7.42 1.22 -3.73
N PRO A 92 8.01 2.37 -4.13
CA PRO A 92 8.21 3.43 -3.13
C PRO A 92 6.88 3.76 -2.48
N TRP A 93 6.90 3.93 -1.16
CA TRP A 93 5.66 4.24 -0.46
C TRP A 93 5.00 5.49 -1.04
N ASP A 94 5.81 6.47 -1.44
CA ASP A 94 5.30 7.73 -1.98
C ASP A 94 4.62 7.57 -3.33
N ALA A 95 4.82 6.45 -4.01
CA ALA A 95 4.18 6.18 -5.30
C ALA A 95 2.77 5.63 -5.16
N LEU A 96 2.30 5.41 -3.93
CA LEU A 96 1.02 4.75 -3.67
C LEU A 96 0.05 5.72 -3.03
N ASP A 97 -1.18 5.70 -3.51
CA ASP A 97 -2.30 6.40 -2.88
C ASP A 97 -3.34 5.37 -2.49
N TYR A 98 -3.85 5.50 -1.27
CA TYR A 98 -4.89 4.59 -0.82
C TYR A 98 -6.25 5.06 -1.35
N ASP A 99 -6.96 4.15 -2.01
CA ASP A 99 -8.28 4.42 -2.54
C ASP A 99 -9.30 3.77 -1.60
N THR A 100 -9.99 4.60 -0.82
CA THR A 100 -10.93 4.10 0.17
C THR A 100 -12.12 3.38 -0.46
N ASP A 101 -12.51 3.78 -1.66
CA ASP A 101 -13.64 3.14 -2.34
C ASP A 101 -13.30 1.73 -2.76
N ARG A 102 -12.07 1.51 -3.20
CA ARG A 102 -11.63 0.18 -3.63
C ARG A 102 -11.05 -0.64 -2.50
N GLY A 103 -10.65 0.01 -1.42
CA GLY A 103 -9.98 -0.68 -0.32
C GLY A 103 -8.60 -1.15 -0.70
N GLY A 104 -7.89 -0.41 -1.54
CA GLY A 104 -6.57 -0.80 -2.00
C GLY A 104 -5.75 0.40 -2.41
N TYR A 105 -4.54 0.14 -2.87
CA TYR A 105 -3.60 1.18 -3.26
C TYR A 105 -3.57 1.34 -4.78
N VAL A 106 -3.39 2.58 -5.23
CA VAL A 106 -3.19 2.87 -6.64
C VAL A 106 -1.74 3.33 -6.81
N VAL A 107 -0.99 2.64 -7.66
CA VAL A 107 0.38 3.03 -7.95
C VAL A 107 0.36 4.05 -9.10
N ASN A 108 1.36 4.94 -9.12
CA ASN A 108 1.34 6.12 -9.98
C ASN A 108 1.76 5.87 -11.43
N ILE A 109 1.77 4.63 -11.88
CA ILE A 109 2.10 4.30 -13.28
C ILE A 109 1.10 3.29 -13.82
N ASP A 110 1.08 3.15 -15.15
CA ASP A 110 0.19 2.19 -15.78
C ASP A 110 0.78 0.78 -15.73
N LYS A 111 -0.03 -0.18 -16.16
CA LYS A 111 0.35 -1.58 -16.07
C LYS A 111 1.56 -1.91 -16.92
N ASP A 112 1.66 -1.32 -18.11
CA ASP A 112 2.76 -1.62 -19.01
C ASP A 112 4.08 -1.15 -18.43
N ARG A 113 4.10 0.06 -17.86
CA ARG A 113 5.31 0.56 -17.22
C ARG A 113 5.64 -0.24 -15.96
N LEU A 114 4.62 -0.74 -15.29
CA LEU A 114 4.84 -1.54 -14.10
C LEU A 114 5.53 -2.86 -14.44
N LYS A 115 5.18 -3.45 -15.57
CA LYS A 115 5.82 -4.70 -16.01
C LYS A 115 7.33 -4.54 -16.20
N ASP A 116 7.76 -3.37 -16.62
CA ASP A 116 9.17 -3.11 -16.91
C ASP A 116 9.91 -2.54 -15.71
N ALA A 117 9.23 -2.33 -14.59
CA ALA A 117 9.84 -1.75 -13.40
C ALA A 117 10.80 -2.74 -12.73
N PRO A 118 11.72 -2.25 -11.91
CA PRO A 118 12.62 -3.12 -11.17
C PRO A 118 11.85 -4.18 -10.39
N SER A 119 12.26 -5.43 -10.53
CA SER A 119 11.59 -6.53 -9.88
C SER A 119 12.56 -7.69 -9.67
N TYR A 120 12.10 -8.70 -8.94
CA TYR A 120 12.92 -9.89 -8.72
C TYR A 120 12.02 -11.09 -8.45
N ALA A 121 12.57 -12.28 -8.68
CA ALA A 121 11.91 -13.51 -8.33
C ALA A 121 12.05 -13.74 -6.82
N ARG A 122 11.16 -14.54 -6.25
CA ARG A 122 11.13 -14.76 -4.80
C ARG A 122 12.48 -15.18 -4.23
N ASP A 123 13.21 -16.04 -4.94
CA ASP A 123 14.46 -16.57 -4.45
C ASP A 123 15.67 -15.73 -4.86
N LYS A 124 15.44 -14.57 -5.46
CA LYS A 124 16.52 -13.71 -5.95
C LYS A 124 16.39 -12.29 -5.42
N GLN A 125 15.94 -12.16 -4.19
CA GLN A 125 15.77 -10.85 -3.58
C GLN A 125 17.13 -10.14 -3.49
N PRO A 126 17.22 -8.91 -4.00
CA PRO A 126 18.45 -8.13 -3.89
C PRO A 126 18.61 -7.54 -2.49
N ALA A 127 19.81 -7.04 -2.20
CA ALA A 127 19.98 -6.21 -1.02
C ALA A 127 19.28 -4.87 -1.26
N TYR A 128 18.52 -4.44 -0.28
CA TYR A 128 17.84 -3.13 -0.35
C TYR A 128 18.79 -2.06 0.12
N ASP A 129 19.89 -1.90 -0.60
CA ASP A 129 20.89 -0.90 -0.29
C ASP A 129 20.57 0.42 -0.99
N ARG A 130 21.47 1.39 -0.85
CA ARG A 130 21.25 2.73 -1.38
C ARG A 130 21.15 2.73 -2.90
N ASP A 131 22.02 1.97 -3.56
CA ASP A 131 21.99 1.94 -5.04
C ASP A 131 20.70 1.34 -5.54
N TYR A 132 20.23 0.28 -4.91
CA TYR A 132 18.96 -0.31 -5.28
C TYR A 132 17.81 0.66 -5.05
N GLY A 133 17.85 1.36 -3.93
CA GLY A 133 16.85 2.37 -3.62
C GLY A 133 16.80 3.46 -4.66
N GLN A 134 17.96 3.95 -5.09
CA GLN A 134 18.00 4.97 -6.12
C GLN A 134 17.40 4.48 -7.44
N THR A 135 17.71 3.25 -7.81
CA THR A 135 17.17 2.67 -9.02
C THR A 135 15.65 2.59 -8.97
N VAL A 136 15.11 2.06 -7.86
CA VAL A 136 13.67 1.87 -7.73
C VAL A 136 12.97 3.22 -7.66
N TYR A 137 13.43 4.10 -6.77
CA TYR A 137 12.76 5.39 -6.57
C TYR A 137 12.76 6.21 -7.85
N SER A 138 13.91 6.23 -8.56
CA SER A 138 14.01 6.99 -9.80
C SER A 138 13.02 6.50 -10.86
N TYR A 139 12.83 5.20 -10.92
CA TYR A 139 11.90 4.64 -11.90
C TYR A 139 10.50 5.20 -11.71
N TYR A 140 10.10 5.39 -10.47
CA TYR A 140 8.76 5.90 -10.13
C TYR A 140 8.70 7.42 -10.04
N GLY A 141 9.82 8.10 -10.32
CA GLY A 141 9.83 9.54 -10.36
C GLY A 141 10.15 10.24 -9.04
N PHE A 142 10.77 9.54 -8.11
CA PHE A 142 11.10 10.08 -6.80
C PHE A 142 12.59 10.07 -6.56
N MET A 143 13.02 10.96 -5.67
CA MET A 143 14.39 10.95 -5.19
C MET A 143 14.48 10.02 -3.97
N TYR A 144 15.60 9.34 -3.90
CA TYR A 144 15.83 8.42 -2.78
C TYR A 144 16.68 9.08 -1.71
#